data_9c2c3b06eba09ed72351ad61b1a85e21
#
_entry.id   9c2c3b06eba09ed72351ad61b1a85e21
#
_cell.length_a   1.000
_cell.length_b   1.000
_cell.length_c   1.000
_cell.angle_alpha   90.00
_cell.angle_beta   90.00
_cell.angle_gamma   90.00
#
_symmetry.space_group_name_H-M   'P 1'
#
loop_
_entity.id
_entity.type
_entity.pdbx_description
1 polymer ?
#
loop_
_entity_poly.entity_id
_entity_poly.type
_entity_poly.pdbx_seq_one_letter_code
_entity_poly.pdbx_strand_id
1 'polypeptide(L)'
;YCAQIEALDARFASLCESAPHKLLVFADRFPMLYFCREFGLDYRAAFHGCSGDTEPSLATIKYLIDKVEDEDIPVVYTIDFGTKKVAAVVSECTGAAVDTLYSMQTVSRADFDAGETYLTLMERNYEALRKGLNE
;
A
#
# COMPACT_ATOMS: atom_id res chain seq x y z
N TYR A 1 -13.98 -10.47 18.93
CA TYR A 1 -13.42 -10.30 17.59
C TYR A 1 -13.93 -9.03 16.91
N CYS A 2 -15.24 -8.80 16.92
CA CYS A 2 -15.82 -7.57 16.35
C CYS A 2 -15.28 -6.32 17.04
N ALA A 3 -15.16 -6.33 18.37
CA ALA A 3 -14.60 -5.20 19.10
C ALA A 3 -13.14 -4.91 18.72
N GLN A 4 -12.36 -5.95 18.42
CA GLN A 4 -10.98 -5.79 17.94
C GLN A 4 -10.93 -5.18 16.54
N ILE A 5 -11.83 -5.57 15.64
CA ILE A 5 -11.95 -4.99 14.30
C ILE A 5 -12.38 -3.52 14.40
N GLU A 6 -13.36 -3.22 15.23
CA GLU A 6 -13.83 -1.84 15.47
C GLU A 6 -12.72 -0.94 16.03
N ALA A 7 -11.93 -1.46 16.96
CA ALA A 7 -10.79 -0.73 17.50
C ALA A 7 -9.71 -0.46 16.44
N LEU A 8 -9.46 -1.43 15.57
CA LEU A 8 -8.51 -1.28 14.46
C LEU A 8 -9.02 -0.27 13.42
N ASP A 9 -10.30 -0.32 13.09
CA ASP A 9 -10.96 0.65 12.19
C ASP A 9 -10.80 2.08 12.72
N ALA A 10 -11.07 2.29 14.00
CA ALA A 10 -10.89 3.59 14.65
C ALA A 10 -9.42 4.08 14.59
N ARG A 11 -8.46 3.18 14.72
CA ARG A 11 -7.04 3.51 14.58
C ARG A 11 -6.70 3.94 13.15
N PHE A 12 -7.21 3.23 12.13
CA PHE A 12 -7.04 3.62 10.73
C PHE A 12 -7.68 4.98 10.46
N ALA A 13 -8.89 5.22 10.93
CA ALA A 13 -9.59 6.50 10.77
C ALA A 13 -8.76 7.65 11.36
N SER A 14 -8.27 7.49 12.58
CA SER A 14 -7.43 8.48 13.25
C SER A 14 -6.11 8.72 12.51
N LEU A 15 -5.47 7.65 12.06
CA LEU A 15 -4.23 7.74 11.28
C LEU A 15 -4.43 8.54 9.99
N CYS A 16 -5.45 8.22 9.22
CA CYS A 16 -5.72 8.86 7.94
C CYS A 16 -6.21 10.31 8.10
N GLU A 17 -6.97 10.59 9.16
CA GLU A 17 -7.45 11.94 9.44
C GLU A 17 -6.31 12.89 9.79
N SER A 18 -5.36 12.43 10.60
CA SER A 18 -4.22 13.23 11.06
C SER A 18 -3.03 13.24 10.10
N ALA A 19 -3.04 12.41 9.06
CA ALA A 19 -1.91 12.25 8.16
C ALA A 19 -1.62 13.53 7.35
N PRO A 20 -0.36 14.00 7.30
CA PRO A 20 0.03 15.11 6.45
C PRO A 20 0.00 14.75 4.95
N HIS A 21 0.25 13.50 4.62
CA HIS A 21 0.14 12.96 3.26
C HIS A 21 -1.14 12.13 3.14
N LYS A 22 -1.88 12.35 2.06
CA LYS A 22 -3.11 11.58 1.79
C LYS A 22 -3.05 10.82 0.47
N LEU A 23 -1.86 10.69 -0.09
CA LEU A 23 -1.62 9.98 -1.33
C LEU A 23 -0.85 8.69 -1.06
N LEU A 24 -1.40 7.57 -1.55
CA LEU A 24 -0.73 6.28 -1.58
C LEU A 24 -0.24 6.00 -3.00
N VAL A 25 1.02 5.63 -3.14
CA VAL A 25 1.60 5.22 -4.41
C VAL A 25 1.86 3.73 -4.39
N PHE A 26 1.17 3.00 -5.26
CA PHE A 26 1.34 1.56 -5.45
C PHE A 26 2.16 1.31 -6.70
N ALA A 27 3.34 0.79 -6.53
CA ALA A 27 4.16 0.31 -7.64
C ALA A 27 3.79 -1.12 -8.04
N ASP A 28 2.51 -1.44 -7.96
CA ASP A 28 1.92 -2.75 -8.20
C ASP A 28 0.43 -2.59 -8.51
N ARG A 29 -0.33 -3.67 -8.43
CA ARG A 29 -1.79 -3.67 -8.54
C ARG A 29 -2.43 -2.95 -7.35
N PHE A 30 -3.64 -2.46 -7.55
CA PHE A 30 -4.33 -1.68 -6.52
C PHE A 30 -5.56 -2.44 -5.98
N PRO A 31 -5.45 -3.10 -4.80
CA PRO A 31 -6.56 -3.85 -4.22
C PRO A 31 -7.37 -3.05 -3.19
N MET A 32 -7.03 -1.80 -2.92
CA MET A 32 -7.50 -1.05 -1.74
C MET A 32 -8.45 0.11 -2.06
N LEU A 33 -9.22 0.01 -3.15
CA LEU A 33 -10.12 1.09 -3.60
C LEU A 33 -11.13 1.49 -2.53
N TYR A 34 -11.80 0.52 -1.92
CA TYR A 34 -12.82 0.79 -0.90
C TYR A 34 -12.20 1.33 0.38
N PHE A 35 -11.02 0.84 0.74
CA PHE A 35 -10.26 1.35 1.88
C PHE A 35 -9.92 2.83 1.69
N CYS A 36 -9.40 3.19 0.53
CA CYS A 36 -9.05 4.58 0.24
C CYS A 36 -10.29 5.49 0.23
N ARG A 37 -11.42 5.02 -0.29
CA ARG A 37 -12.67 5.77 -0.28
C ARG A 37 -13.21 5.99 1.13
N GLU A 38 -13.15 4.95 1.97
CA GLU A 38 -13.61 5.02 3.36
C GLU A 38 -12.82 6.04 4.17
N PHE A 39 -11.50 6.06 4.01
CA PHE A 39 -10.61 6.91 4.80
C PHE A 39 -10.16 8.20 4.10
N GLY A 40 -10.74 8.51 2.95
CA GLY A 40 -10.47 9.75 2.22
C GLY A 40 -9.05 9.87 1.67
N LEU A 41 -8.45 8.75 1.28
CA LEU A 41 -7.11 8.69 0.71
C LEU A 41 -7.16 8.72 -0.82
N ASP A 42 -6.23 9.46 -1.42
CA ASP A 42 -5.95 9.38 -2.85
C ASP A 42 -4.96 8.25 -3.14
N TYR A 43 -4.95 7.79 -4.36
CA TYR A 43 -4.03 6.73 -4.77
C TYR A 43 -3.56 6.91 -6.22
N ARG A 44 -2.37 6.36 -6.48
CA ARG A 44 -1.81 6.17 -7.82
C ARG A 44 -1.24 4.76 -7.89
N ALA A 45 -1.44 4.07 -8.98
CA ALA A 45 -1.01 2.69 -9.12
C ALA A 45 -0.39 2.42 -10.48
N ALA A 46 0.52 1.46 -10.53
CA ALA A 46 1.16 1.04 -11.77
C ALA A 46 0.21 0.27 -12.69
N PHE A 47 -0.76 -0.43 -12.11
CA PHE A 47 -1.73 -1.24 -12.84
C PHE A 47 -3.15 -0.86 -12.46
N HIS A 48 -4.05 -0.86 -13.44
CA HIS A 48 -5.47 -0.68 -13.21
C HIS A 48 -6.15 -2.03 -12.95
N GLY A 49 -6.61 -2.25 -11.74
CA GLY A 49 -7.38 -3.44 -11.37
C GLY A 49 -6.55 -4.70 -11.17
N CYS A 50 -7.27 -5.82 -11.07
CA CYS A 50 -6.68 -7.13 -10.81
C CYS A 50 -6.34 -7.91 -12.10
N SER A 51 -6.65 -7.36 -13.24
CA SER A 51 -6.47 -8.03 -14.53
C SER A 51 -5.20 -7.55 -15.22
N GLY A 52 -4.45 -8.47 -15.69
CA GLY A 52 -3.43 -8.19 -16.66
C GLY A 52 -2.06 -8.72 -16.30
N ASP A 53 -1.58 -9.52 -17.18
CA ASP A 53 -0.22 -10.03 -17.21
C ASP A 53 0.74 -9.04 -17.89
N THR A 54 0.27 -7.83 -18.16
CA THR A 54 1.06 -6.80 -18.85
C THR A 54 1.86 -5.99 -17.84
N GLU A 55 3.13 -5.88 -18.08
CA GLU A 55 4.00 -4.97 -17.33
C GLU A 55 3.61 -3.51 -17.62
N PRO A 56 3.75 -2.59 -16.65
CA PRO A 56 3.44 -1.19 -16.90
C PRO A 56 4.39 -0.61 -17.94
N SER A 57 3.90 0.33 -18.73
CA SER A 57 4.72 1.04 -19.70
C SER A 57 5.78 1.91 -19.02
N LEU A 58 6.84 2.24 -19.72
CA LEU A 58 7.86 3.18 -19.23
C LEU A 58 7.24 4.54 -18.89
N ALA A 59 6.22 4.96 -19.64
CA ALA A 59 5.51 6.21 -19.35
C ALA A 59 4.79 6.15 -17.99
N THR A 60 4.19 5.02 -17.64
CA THR A 60 3.54 4.81 -16.34
C THR A 60 4.57 4.83 -15.21
N ILE A 61 5.69 4.16 -15.39
CA ILE A 61 6.78 4.13 -14.38
C ILE A 61 7.32 5.54 -14.17
N LYS A 62 7.56 6.28 -15.23
CA LYS A 62 8.00 7.68 -15.15
C LYS A 62 6.98 8.55 -14.44
N TYR A 63 5.70 8.38 -14.74
CA TYR A 63 4.62 9.10 -14.05
C TYR A 63 4.64 8.86 -12.56
N LEU A 64 4.83 7.61 -12.12
CA LEU A 64 4.94 7.29 -10.70
C LEU A 64 6.17 7.92 -10.05
N ILE A 65 7.31 7.90 -10.72
CA ILE A 65 8.55 8.52 -10.25
C ILE A 65 8.33 10.03 -10.05
N ASP A 66 7.81 10.70 -11.07
CA ASP A 66 7.54 12.14 -11.02
C ASP A 66 6.55 12.46 -9.87
N LYS A 67 5.53 11.63 -9.69
CA LYS A 67 4.54 11.81 -8.62
C LYS A 67 5.14 11.65 -7.24
N VAL A 68 6.00 10.67 -7.03
CA VAL A 68 6.70 10.45 -5.77
C VAL A 68 7.61 11.63 -5.44
N GLU A 69 8.32 12.16 -6.43
CA GLU A 69 9.20 13.31 -6.25
C GLU A 69 8.42 14.59 -5.98
N ASP A 70 7.36 14.86 -6.76
CA ASP A 70 6.57 16.09 -6.64
C ASP A 70 5.81 16.19 -5.31
N GLU A 71 5.36 15.06 -4.78
CA GLU A 71 4.58 15.00 -3.53
C GLU A 71 5.43 14.61 -2.31
N ASP A 72 6.74 14.45 -2.47
CA ASP A 72 7.65 14.01 -1.41
C ASP A 72 7.17 12.74 -0.69
N ILE A 73 6.75 11.74 -1.46
CA ILE A 73 6.20 10.50 -0.90
C ILE A 73 7.33 9.66 -0.29
N PRO A 74 7.29 9.36 1.02
CA PRO A 74 8.38 8.64 1.66
C PRO A 74 8.38 7.14 1.40
N VAL A 75 7.21 6.55 1.11
CA VAL A 75 7.05 5.09 0.96
C VAL A 75 6.21 4.77 -0.26
N VAL A 76 6.70 3.83 -1.05
CA VAL A 76 5.98 3.24 -2.20
C VAL A 76 5.56 1.82 -1.80
N TYR A 77 4.32 1.46 -2.11
CA TYR A 77 3.75 0.19 -1.68
C TYR A 77 3.71 -0.84 -2.79
N THR A 78 3.94 -2.08 -2.40
CA THR A 78 3.64 -3.28 -3.19
C THR A 78 2.58 -4.10 -2.45
N ILE A 79 2.01 -5.09 -3.11
CA ILE A 79 1.10 -6.03 -2.46
C ILE A 79 1.80 -7.37 -2.20
N ASP A 80 1.24 -8.14 -1.28
CA ASP A 80 1.61 -9.54 -1.08
C ASP A 80 1.42 -10.31 -2.40
N PHE A 81 2.33 -11.23 -2.70
CA PHE A 81 2.38 -12.00 -3.94
C PHE A 81 2.57 -11.18 -5.23
N GLY A 82 2.84 -9.89 -5.13
CA GLY A 82 3.18 -9.06 -6.27
C GLY A 82 4.65 -9.14 -6.67
N THR A 83 4.97 -8.64 -7.86
CA THR A 83 6.36 -8.46 -8.26
C THR A 83 6.87 -7.14 -7.71
N LYS A 84 8.09 -7.12 -7.20
CA LYS A 84 8.68 -5.89 -6.62
C LYS A 84 9.57 -5.13 -7.61
N LYS A 85 9.54 -5.49 -8.88
CA LYS A 85 10.39 -4.91 -9.92
C LYS A 85 10.14 -3.41 -10.12
N VAL A 86 8.88 -3.02 -10.28
CA VAL A 86 8.50 -1.61 -10.48
C VAL A 86 8.82 -0.78 -9.24
N ALA A 87 8.51 -1.32 -8.06
CA ALA A 87 8.81 -0.65 -6.79
C ALA A 87 10.32 -0.43 -6.62
N ALA A 88 11.14 -1.41 -6.99
CA ALA A 88 12.59 -1.27 -6.94
C ALA A 88 13.09 -0.14 -7.83
N VAL A 89 12.58 -0.05 -9.08
CA VAL A 89 12.95 1.02 -10.01
C VAL A 89 12.54 2.40 -9.45
N VAL A 90 11.32 2.53 -8.97
CA VAL A 90 10.84 3.79 -8.37
C VAL A 90 11.67 4.17 -7.16
N SER A 91 11.97 3.21 -6.29
CA SER A 91 12.81 3.43 -5.09
C SER A 91 14.22 3.87 -5.45
N GLU A 92 14.86 3.23 -6.43
CA GLU A 92 16.19 3.61 -6.88
C GLU A 92 16.25 5.03 -7.47
N CYS A 93 15.20 5.44 -8.18
CA CYS A 93 15.14 6.76 -8.79
C CYS A 93 14.78 7.87 -7.80
N THR A 94 13.99 7.60 -6.79
CA THR A 94 13.43 8.62 -5.88
C THR A 94 14.00 8.58 -4.47
N GLY A 95 14.60 7.48 -4.07
CA GLY A 95 15.01 7.24 -2.69
C GLY A 95 13.89 6.87 -1.73
N ALA A 96 12.65 6.73 -2.21
CA ALA A 96 11.52 6.31 -1.38
C ALA A 96 11.70 4.87 -0.90
N ALA A 97 11.30 4.58 0.32
CA ALA A 97 11.29 3.22 0.85
C ALA A 97 10.21 2.37 0.17
N VAL A 98 10.40 1.07 0.14
CA VAL A 98 9.39 0.12 -0.35
C VAL A 98 8.83 -0.64 0.83
N ASP A 99 7.51 -0.70 0.94
CA ASP A 99 6.83 -1.50 1.96
C ASP A 99 5.70 -2.31 1.31
N THR A 100 5.22 -3.31 2.02
CA THR A 100 4.20 -4.23 1.52
C THR A 100 2.90 -4.02 2.25
N LEU A 101 1.79 -3.94 1.50
CA LEU A 101 0.43 -4.00 2.03
C LEU A 101 -0.19 -5.35 1.68
N TYR A 102 -0.77 -5.98 2.67
CA TYR A 102 -1.46 -7.27 2.49
C TYR A 102 -2.85 -7.02 1.94
N SER A 103 -3.17 -7.66 0.82
CA SER A 103 -4.47 -7.51 0.14
C SER A 103 -5.62 -8.17 0.89
N MET A 104 -5.32 -9.10 1.78
CA MET A 104 -6.27 -9.91 2.54
C MET A 104 -7.12 -10.86 1.69
N GLN A 105 -6.77 -11.05 0.43
CA GLN A 105 -7.44 -12.01 -0.46
C GLN A 105 -6.95 -13.43 -0.25
N THR A 106 -5.66 -13.55 0.06
CA THR A 106 -4.99 -14.82 0.33
C THR A 106 -3.97 -14.63 1.44
N VAL A 107 -3.50 -15.73 2.00
CA VAL A 107 -2.44 -15.73 3.00
C VAL A 107 -1.34 -16.68 2.54
N SER A 108 -0.08 -16.31 2.76
CA SER A 108 1.03 -17.20 2.44
C SER A 108 1.03 -18.41 3.36
N ARG A 109 1.61 -19.51 2.90
CA ARG A 109 1.73 -20.72 3.72
C ARG A 109 2.55 -20.43 4.99
N ALA A 110 3.61 -19.65 4.84
CA ALA A 110 4.45 -19.28 5.98
C ALA A 110 3.69 -18.49 7.04
N ASP A 111 2.89 -17.50 6.62
CA ASP A 111 2.08 -16.72 7.55
C ASP A 111 0.98 -17.56 8.19
N PHE A 112 0.36 -18.45 7.43
CA PHE A 112 -0.63 -19.39 7.95
C PHE A 112 -0.02 -20.33 9.00
N ASP A 113 1.13 -20.91 8.70
CA ASP A 113 1.84 -21.82 9.61
C ASP A 113 2.36 -21.06 10.85
N ALA A 114 2.66 -19.77 10.74
CA ALA A 114 3.04 -18.91 11.86
C ALA A 114 1.85 -18.48 12.74
N GLY A 115 0.62 -18.80 12.35
CA GLY A 115 -0.58 -18.46 13.09
C GLY A 115 -1.08 -17.02 12.88
N GLU A 116 -0.67 -16.39 11.78
CA GLU A 116 -1.14 -15.03 11.44
C GLU A 116 -2.64 -15.02 11.15
N THR A 117 -3.32 -13.99 11.61
CA THR A 117 -4.75 -13.79 11.44
C THR A 117 -5.03 -12.55 10.61
N TYR A 118 -6.29 -12.33 10.24
CA TYR A 118 -6.72 -11.09 9.60
C TYR A 118 -6.28 -9.86 10.43
N LEU A 119 -6.48 -9.89 11.73
CA LEU A 119 -6.10 -8.80 12.62
C LEU A 119 -4.60 -8.55 12.63
N THR A 120 -3.78 -9.58 12.74
CA THR A 120 -2.32 -9.42 12.78
C THR A 120 -1.77 -8.90 11.46
N LEU A 121 -2.31 -9.36 10.33
CA LEU A 121 -1.92 -8.87 9.01
C LEU A 121 -2.39 -7.41 8.77
N MET A 122 -3.58 -7.06 9.22
CA MET A 122 -4.07 -5.68 9.16
C MET A 122 -3.30 -4.74 10.11
N GLU A 123 -2.80 -5.24 11.22
CA GLU A 123 -1.86 -4.50 12.09
C GLU A 123 -0.56 -4.17 11.35
N ARG A 124 -0.04 -5.11 10.57
CA ARG A 124 1.13 -4.85 9.70
C ARG A 124 0.81 -3.79 8.65
N ASN A 125 -0.38 -3.84 8.05
CA ASN A 125 -0.83 -2.80 7.12
C ASN A 125 -0.91 -1.43 7.81
N TYR A 126 -1.40 -1.39 9.03
CA TYR A 126 -1.44 -0.16 9.83
C TYR A 126 -0.05 0.44 10.01
N GLU A 127 0.93 -0.36 10.42
CA GLU A 127 2.31 0.12 10.60
C GLU A 127 2.95 0.58 9.29
N ALA A 128 2.71 -0.13 8.19
CA ALA A 128 3.21 0.27 6.87
C ALA A 128 2.60 1.60 6.43
N LEU A 129 1.30 1.78 6.59
CA LEU A 129 0.60 3.03 6.26
C LEU A 129 1.04 4.18 7.17
N ARG A 130 1.27 3.90 8.46
CA ARG A 130 1.75 4.91 9.40
C ARG A 130 3.08 5.51 8.95
N LYS A 131 3.99 4.68 8.47
CA LYS A 131 5.27 5.14 7.94
C LYS A 131 5.10 6.03 6.71
N GLY A 132 4.24 5.63 5.78
CA GLY A 132 4.06 6.34 4.52
C GLY A 132 3.20 7.59 4.61
N LEU A 133 2.28 7.67 5.55
CA LEU A 133 1.36 8.79 5.68
C LEU A 133 1.85 9.87 6.66
N ASN A 134 2.64 9.51 7.66
CA ASN A 134 3.07 10.42 8.73
C ASN A 134 4.55 10.84 8.66
N GLU A 135 5.30 10.25 7.78
CA GLU A 135 6.70 10.63 7.51
C GLU A 135 6.81 11.38 6.18
#